data_ebb5e2844eac176266c4291a645d1442
#
_entry.id   ebb5e2844eac176266c4291a645d1442
#
_cell.length_a   1.000
_cell.length_b   1.000
_cell.length_c   1.000
_cell.angle_alpha   90.00
_cell.angle_beta   90.00
_cell.angle_gamma   90.00
#
_symmetry.space_group_name_H-M   'P 1'
#
loop_
_entity.id
_entity.type
_entity.pdbx_description
1 polymer ?
#
loop_
_entity_poly.entity_id
_entity_poly.type
_entity_poly.pdbx_seq_one_letter_code
_entity_poly.pdbx_strand_id
1 'polypeptide(L)'
;MSNINLVNISKAYAKNAPKAVENLDIEIADGEFLCLLGPSGCGKTTTLRMLAGLEHPTDGKILIDGTPIVSVDDGIYTPPEKRGLGLVFQSYALWPHLTVEENVAFGLRLRKVPQSERDKTVAEVMETLSIAQYRDRYPSQLSGGQQQRVALARTLATRPGIILLDEPLSNLDAKLRLEMRAELKRIHREMGATIIFVTHDQWEAMTLATTIAVMSDGTLQQLGNPTDIYEKPANRFVAGFVGSMPINFIDVSHGDTGILATWTRTMLADHAEPAKVATVGIRPEAIRVLPEGENAGPDCVVAAGAHVNDVLPTGGSWIIELLVEGRKVFAITESTPSHRAGDAVNLAVERGHLHLFDSEDNRIATA
;
A
#
# COMPACT_ATOMS: atom_id res chain seq x y z
N MET A 1 -11.16 22.94 2.26
CA MET A 1 -10.56 22.17 1.17
C MET A 1 -9.10 22.02 1.54
N SER A 2 -8.50 20.85 1.32
CA SER A 2 -7.14 20.59 1.80
C SER A 2 -6.35 19.81 0.73
N ASN A 3 -6.11 20.49 -0.40
CA ASN A 3 -5.26 20.00 -1.48
C ASN A 3 -3.78 20.11 -1.06
N ILE A 4 -2.97 19.09 -1.33
CA ILE A 4 -1.55 19.07 -1.03
C ILE A 4 -0.76 18.78 -2.31
N ASN A 5 0.25 19.61 -2.59
CA ASN A 5 1.17 19.40 -3.69
C ASN A 5 2.60 19.24 -3.18
N LEU A 6 3.20 18.10 -3.45
CA LEU A 6 4.63 17.85 -3.35
C LEU A 6 5.25 18.13 -4.72
N VAL A 7 6.21 19.02 -4.81
CA VAL A 7 6.84 19.41 -6.07
C VAL A 7 8.34 19.25 -5.96
N ASN A 8 8.91 18.31 -6.70
CA ASN A 8 10.34 17.97 -6.76
C ASN A 8 10.96 17.75 -5.37
N ILE A 9 10.20 17.16 -4.44
CA ILE A 9 10.67 16.95 -3.08
C ILE A 9 11.81 15.94 -3.05
N SER A 10 12.95 16.37 -2.47
CA SER A 10 14.09 15.51 -2.24
C SER A 10 14.59 15.59 -0.81
N LYS A 11 15.15 14.48 -0.30
CA LYS A 11 15.80 14.41 1.01
C LYS A 11 17.05 13.57 0.99
N ALA A 12 18.17 14.19 1.35
CA ALA A 12 19.43 13.51 1.65
C ALA A 12 19.83 13.81 3.09
N TYR A 13 20.27 12.78 3.84
CA TYR A 13 20.72 12.94 5.23
C TYR A 13 22.19 13.33 5.35
N ALA A 14 22.99 13.14 4.28
CA ALA A 14 24.37 13.59 4.19
C ALA A 14 24.70 13.95 2.75
N LYS A 15 25.71 14.83 2.56
CA LYS A 15 26.07 15.42 1.27
C LYS A 15 26.39 14.41 0.15
N ASN A 16 26.85 13.21 0.50
CA ASN A 16 27.21 12.14 -0.45
C ASN A 16 26.45 10.82 -0.17
N ALA A 17 25.38 10.85 0.62
CA ALA A 17 24.55 9.68 0.87
C ALA A 17 23.48 9.55 -0.23
N PRO A 18 23.02 8.34 -0.52
CA PRO A 18 21.83 8.15 -1.35
C PRO A 18 20.66 8.97 -0.78
N LYS A 19 19.86 9.54 -1.66
CA LYS A 19 18.68 10.29 -1.25
C LYS A 19 17.65 9.33 -0.67
N ALA A 20 17.12 9.63 0.50
CA ALA A 20 16.03 8.90 1.11
C ALA A 20 14.69 9.16 0.38
N VAL A 21 14.57 10.32 -0.26
CA VAL A 21 13.49 10.69 -1.20
C VAL A 21 14.12 11.49 -2.32
N GLU A 22 13.76 11.15 -3.56
CA GLU A 22 14.34 11.77 -4.75
C GLU A 22 13.25 12.22 -5.72
N ASN A 23 13.22 13.53 -6.01
CA ASN A 23 12.35 14.18 -7.01
C ASN A 23 10.89 13.70 -6.93
N LEU A 24 10.33 13.70 -5.72
CA LEU A 24 8.97 13.23 -5.49
C LEU A 24 7.96 14.32 -5.88
N ASP A 25 7.13 14.00 -6.87
CA ASP A 25 6.01 14.80 -7.32
C ASP A 25 4.70 14.05 -7.05
N ILE A 26 3.85 14.58 -6.18
CA ILE A 26 2.52 14.02 -5.88
C ILE A 26 1.54 15.16 -5.67
N GLU A 27 0.40 15.08 -6.37
CA GLU A 27 -0.77 15.90 -6.08
C GLU A 27 -1.80 15.05 -5.33
N ILE A 28 -2.28 15.57 -4.19
CA ILE A 28 -3.26 14.91 -3.32
C ILE A 28 -4.50 15.80 -3.24
N ALA A 29 -5.61 15.31 -3.76
CA ALA A 29 -6.86 16.06 -3.79
C ALA A 29 -7.49 16.17 -2.39
N ASP A 30 -8.35 17.17 -2.22
CA ASP A 30 -9.15 17.32 -1.00
C ASP A 30 -10.05 16.09 -0.78
N GLY A 31 -10.06 15.57 0.44
CA GLY A 31 -10.82 14.37 0.81
C GLY A 31 -10.25 13.06 0.27
N GLU A 32 -9.04 13.04 -0.27
CA GLU A 32 -8.38 11.85 -0.76
C GLU A 32 -7.78 11.01 0.38
N PHE A 33 -7.83 9.67 0.23
CA PHE A 33 -7.10 8.74 1.08
C PHE A 33 -5.88 8.24 0.30
N LEU A 34 -4.76 8.96 0.43
CA LEU A 34 -3.49 8.55 -0.17
C LEU A 34 -2.78 7.54 0.71
N CYS A 35 -2.37 6.41 0.14
CA CYS A 35 -1.48 5.45 0.78
C CYS A 35 -0.08 5.51 0.19
N LEU A 36 0.94 5.78 1.01
CA LEU A 36 2.35 5.59 0.67
C LEU A 36 2.74 4.14 0.95
N LEU A 37 2.95 3.36 -0.09
CA LEU A 37 3.23 1.93 -0.05
C LEU A 37 4.63 1.63 -0.60
N GLY A 38 5.34 0.66 -0.02
CA GLY A 38 6.66 0.24 -0.51
C GLY A 38 7.47 -0.51 0.54
N PRO A 39 8.63 -1.08 0.18
CA PRO A 39 9.50 -1.80 1.10
C PRO A 39 10.05 -0.89 2.21
N SER A 40 10.61 -1.51 3.26
CA SER A 40 11.25 -0.76 4.34
C SER A 40 12.41 0.06 3.81
N GLY A 41 12.53 1.33 4.26
CA GLY A 41 13.61 2.23 3.84
C GLY A 41 13.38 2.98 2.52
N CYS A 42 12.27 2.79 1.80
CA CYS A 42 12.03 3.46 0.52
C CYS A 42 11.57 4.94 0.61
N GLY A 43 11.58 5.55 1.80
CA GLY A 43 11.30 6.99 1.96
C GLY A 43 9.91 7.39 2.44
N LYS A 44 8.96 6.47 2.64
CA LYS A 44 7.56 6.75 3.07
C LYS A 44 7.46 7.61 4.34
N THR A 45 8.03 7.12 5.44
CA THR A 45 8.03 7.84 6.73
C THR A 45 8.78 9.16 6.63
N THR A 46 9.86 9.24 5.84
CA THR A 46 10.58 10.50 5.58
C THR A 46 9.67 11.49 4.88
N THR A 47 8.93 11.08 3.86
CA THR A 47 7.95 11.91 3.14
C THR A 47 6.85 12.40 4.09
N LEU A 48 6.28 11.50 4.91
CA LEU A 48 5.27 11.86 5.90
C LEU A 48 5.81 12.89 6.91
N ARG A 49 7.05 12.71 7.41
CA ARG A 49 7.69 13.62 8.35
C ARG A 49 8.00 14.99 7.73
N MET A 50 8.35 15.05 6.46
CA MET A 50 8.51 16.32 5.75
C MET A 50 7.18 17.06 5.63
N LEU A 51 6.07 16.37 5.35
CA LEU A 51 4.72 16.93 5.38
C LEU A 51 4.34 17.43 6.77
N ALA A 52 4.63 16.64 7.81
CA ALA A 52 4.35 17.01 9.20
C ALA A 52 5.19 18.20 9.70
N GLY A 53 6.31 18.53 9.04
CA GLY A 53 7.27 19.53 9.49
C GLY A 53 8.26 19.06 10.55
N LEU A 54 8.38 17.73 10.70
CA LEU A 54 9.33 17.10 11.63
C LEU A 54 10.68 16.83 10.95
N GLU A 55 10.72 16.92 9.62
CA GLU A 55 11.91 16.74 8.82
C GLU A 55 11.96 17.84 7.75
N HIS A 56 13.18 18.34 7.43
CA HIS A 56 13.37 19.33 6.38
C HIS A 56 13.76 18.65 5.07
N PRO A 57 13.05 18.90 3.96
CA PRO A 57 13.54 18.49 2.65
C PRO A 57 14.86 19.21 2.32
N THR A 58 15.66 18.60 1.44
CA THR A 58 16.88 19.20 0.93
C THR A 58 16.64 19.96 -0.37
N ASP A 59 15.51 19.71 -1.02
CA ASP A 59 15.09 20.37 -2.26
C ASP A 59 13.56 20.30 -2.45
N GLY A 60 13.00 21.17 -3.27
CA GLY A 60 11.61 21.20 -3.67
C GLY A 60 10.68 22.03 -2.78
N LYS A 61 9.37 21.86 -3.02
CA LYS A 61 8.29 22.65 -2.36
C LYS A 61 7.15 21.77 -1.91
N ILE A 62 6.53 22.14 -0.78
CA ILE A 62 5.26 21.55 -0.30
C ILE A 62 4.25 22.70 -0.21
N LEU A 63 3.11 22.51 -0.88
CA LEU A 63 2.02 23.48 -0.85
C LEU A 63 0.78 22.82 -0.21
N ILE A 64 0.04 23.59 0.57
CA ILE A 64 -1.31 23.26 1.04
C ILE A 64 -2.25 24.37 0.56
N ASP A 65 -3.30 24.01 -0.16
CA ASP A 65 -4.25 24.94 -0.78
C ASP A 65 -3.54 26.04 -1.60
N GLY A 66 -2.51 25.64 -2.36
CA GLY A 66 -1.70 26.54 -3.16
C GLY A 66 -0.72 27.42 -2.39
N THR A 67 -0.77 27.38 -1.06
CA THR A 67 0.14 28.16 -0.20
C THR A 67 1.38 27.33 0.14
N PRO A 68 2.60 27.81 -0.13
CA PRO A 68 3.81 27.10 0.20
C PRO A 68 4.03 27.07 1.72
N ILE A 69 4.05 25.86 2.29
CA ILE A 69 4.42 25.60 3.70
C ILE A 69 5.89 25.22 3.83
N VAL A 70 6.48 24.76 2.73
CA VAL A 70 7.92 24.55 2.54
C VAL A 70 8.28 24.98 1.15
N SER A 71 9.38 25.75 1.03
CA SER A 71 10.07 26.04 -0.24
C SER A 71 11.55 26.19 0.08
N VAL A 72 12.37 25.26 -0.37
CA VAL A 72 13.81 25.27 -0.07
C VAL A 72 14.48 26.49 -0.72
N ASP A 73 14.17 26.78 -1.97
CA ASP A 73 14.72 27.92 -2.73
C ASP A 73 14.35 29.27 -2.11
N ASP A 74 13.11 29.41 -1.63
CA ASP A 74 12.60 30.67 -1.07
C ASP A 74 12.86 30.78 0.44
N GLY A 75 13.48 29.77 1.08
CA GLY A 75 13.74 29.73 2.51
C GLY A 75 12.46 29.67 3.38
N ILE A 76 11.35 29.19 2.82
CA ILE A 76 10.07 29.07 3.52
C ILE A 76 10.02 27.74 4.27
N TYR A 77 9.73 27.84 5.58
CA TYR A 77 9.50 26.66 6.40
C TYR A 77 8.49 26.95 7.50
N THR A 78 7.28 26.44 7.32
CA THR A 78 6.23 26.55 8.33
C THR A 78 6.44 25.48 9.41
N PRO A 79 6.56 25.84 10.69
CA PRO A 79 6.75 24.85 11.75
C PRO A 79 5.51 23.98 11.95
N PRO A 80 5.66 22.75 12.52
CA PRO A 80 4.60 21.73 12.61
C PRO A 80 3.28 22.25 13.20
N GLU A 81 3.33 23.00 14.30
CA GLU A 81 2.17 23.50 15.02
C GLU A 81 1.35 24.54 14.24
N LYS A 82 1.92 25.10 13.17
CA LYS A 82 1.24 26.07 12.30
C LYS A 82 0.71 25.48 10.99
N ARG A 83 0.96 24.18 10.73
CA ARG A 83 0.50 23.52 9.50
C ARG A 83 -0.96 23.07 9.53
N GLY A 84 -1.59 23.04 10.73
CA GLY A 84 -2.99 22.63 10.88
C GLY A 84 -3.25 21.15 10.64
N LEU A 85 -2.21 20.32 10.67
CA LEU A 85 -2.29 18.88 10.39
C LEU A 85 -2.53 18.09 11.68
N GLY A 86 -3.18 16.94 11.55
CA GLY A 86 -3.23 15.90 12.58
C GLY A 86 -2.17 14.82 12.30
N LEU A 87 -1.46 14.34 13.32
CA LEU A 87 -0.47 13.28 13.16
C LEU A 87 -0.67 12.18 14.21
N VAL A 88 -0.69 10.94 13.74
CA VAL A 88 -0.63 9.73 14.58
C VAL A 88 0.69 9.02 14.28
N PHE A 89 1.52 8.87 15.31
CA PHE A 89 2.81 8.19 15.23
C PHE A 89 2.63 6.67 15.34
N GLN A 90 3.56 5.91 14.82
CA GLN A 90 3.64 4.46 14.96
C GLN A 90 3.65 4.00 16.43
N SER A 91 4.30 4.77 17.34
CA SER A 91 4.32 4.50 18.78
C SER A 91 3.12 5.06 19.54
N TYR A 92 2.11 5.61 18.83
CA TYR A 92 0.93 6.31 19.36
C TYR A 92 1.26 7.60 20.12
N ALA A 93 2.43 7.74 20.71
CA ALA A 93 2.94 8.91 21.44
C ALA A 93 1.91 9.51 22.43
N LEU A 94 1.25 8.65 23.22
CA LEU A 94 0.33 9.08 24.27
C LEU A 94 1.11 9.63 25.46
N TRP A 95 0.55 10.66 26.11
CA TRP A 95 1.10 11.22 27.34
C TRP A 95 0.85 10.23 28.49
N PRO A 96 1.91 9.56 29.05
CA PRO A 96 1.70 8.47 30.00
C PRO A 96 1.15 8.90 31.34
N HIS A 97 1.31 10.17 31.71
CA HIS A 97 0.83 10.78 32.95
C HIS A 97 -0.56 11.40 32.85
N LEU A 98 -1.18 11.39 31.68
CA LEU A 98 -2.54 11.86 31.44
C LEU A 98 -3.49 10.69 31.26
N THR A 99 -4.73 10.83 31.69
CA THR A 99 -5.81 9.87 31.44
C THR A 99 -6.18 9.85 29.95
N VAL A 100 -7.01 8.90 29.52
CA VAL A 100 -7.54 8.83 28.16
C VAL A 100 -8.26 10.14 27.80
N GLU A 101 -9.18 10.62 28.65
CA GLU A 101 -9.89 11.86 28.43
C GLU A 101 -8.95 13.05 28.30
N GLU A 102 -7.97 13.14 29.18
CA GLU A 102 -6.97 14.22 29.16
C GLU A 102 -6.08 14.19 27.92
N ASN A 103 -5.69 12.98 27.44
CA ASN A 103 -4.99 12.81 26.18
C ASN A 103 -5.83 13.33 25.02
N VAL A 104 -7.12 12.96 24.92
CA VAL A 104 -8.03 13.41 23.86
C VAL A 104 -8.26 14.92 23.92
N ALA A 105 -8.43 15.47 25.13
CA ALA A 105 -8.67 16.89 25.36
C ALA A 105 -7.43 17.78 25.12
N PHE A 106 -6.23 17.20 25.06
CA PHE A 106 -4.97 17.93 25.09
C PHE A 106 -4.86 19.02 24.00
N GLY A 107 -5.11 18.66 22.74
CA GLY A 107 -5.05 19.61 21.63
C GLY A 107 -6.08 20.74 21.73
N LEU A 108 -7.28 20.44 22.22
CA LEU A 108 -8.33 21.43 22.44
C LEU A 108 -7.96 22.40 23.56
N ARG A 109 -7.29 21.91 24.63
CA ARG A 109 -6.76 22.78 25.73
C ARG A 109 -5.71 23.75 25.18
N LEU A 110 -4.78 23.28 24.34
CA LEU A 110 -3.76 24.15 23.72
C LEU A 110 -4.38 25.22 22.82
N ARG A 111 -5.46 24.89 22.12
CA ARG A 111 -6.24 25.84 21.30
C ARG A 111 -7.18 26.76 22.13
N LYS A 112 -7.16 26.63 23.47
CA LYS A 112 -7.98 27.40 24.40
C LYS A 112 -9.50 27.31 24.12
N VAL A 113 -9.96 26.14 23.63
CA VAL A 113 -11.39 25.86 23.42
C VAL A 113 -12.12 25.92 24.77
N PRO A 114 -13.29 26.61 24.86
CA PRO A 114 -14.08 26.69 26.08
C PRO A 114 -14.39 25.30 26.66
N GLN A 115 -14.45 25.20 28.01
CA GLN A 115 -14.57 23.90 28.68
C GLN A 115 -15.82 23.12 28.23
N SER A 116 -16.99 23.79 28.16
CA SER A 116 -18.24 23.14 27.76
C SER A 116 -18.21 22.55 26.34
N GLU A 117 -17.58 23.26 25.40
CA GLU A 117 -17.42 22.81 24.03
C GLU A 117 -16.38 21.66 23.94
N ARG A 118 -15.28 21.78 24.69
CA ARG A 118 -14.25 20.75 24.79
C ARG A 118 -14.81 19.45 25.34
N ASP A 119 -15.53 19.49 26.46
CA ASP A 119 -16.11 18.31 27.12
C ASP A 119 -17.11 17.61 26.18
N LYS A 120 -17.92 18.38 25.43
CA LYS A 120 -18.81 17.86 24.41
C LYS A 120 -18.03 17.17 23.29
N THR A 121 -17.01 17.83 22.69
CA THR A 121 -16.22 17.27 21.59
C THR A 121 -15.47 16.01 22.01
N VAL A 122 -14.88 16.02 23.22
CA VAL A 122 -14.18 14.87 23.78
C VAL A 122 -15.13 13.67 23.94
N ALA A 123 -16.32 13.91 24.51
CA ALA A 123 -17.33 12.85 24.66
C ALA A 123 -17.75 12.27 23.30
N GLU A 124 -18.07 13.12 22.32
CA GLU A 124 -18.46 12.70 20.97
C GLU A 124 -17.39 11.83 20.31
N VAL A 125 -16.12 12.25 20.35
CA VAL A 125 -15.02 11.50 19.72
C VAL A 125 -14.73 10.20 20.46
N MET A 126 -14.83 10.19 21.81
CA MET A 126 -14.62 8.98 22.60
C MET A 126 -15.71 7.93 22.35
N GLU A 127 -16.96 8.36 22.18
CA GLU A 127 -18.07 7.47 21.80
C GLU A 127 -17.86 6.92 20.38
N THR A 128 -17.53 7.80 19.43
CA THR A 128 -17.26 7.44 18.03
C THR A 128 -16.22 6.32 17.91
N LEU A 129 -15.15 6.36 18.72
CA LEU A 129 -14.08 5.38 18.72
C LEU A 129 -14.25 4.25 19.75
N SER A 130 -15.42 4.20 20.43
CA SER A 130 -15.74 3.17 21.43
C SER A 130 -14.68 3.07 22.55
N ILE A 131 -14.24 4.22 23.07
CA ILE A 131 -13.26 4.32 24.17
C ILE A 131 -13.79 5.06 25.41
N ALA A 132 -15.06 5.45 25.43
CA ALA A 132 -15.66 6.20 26.53
C ALA A 132 -15.55 5.47 27.89
N GLN A 133 -15.64 4.13 27.89
CA GLN A 133 -15.49 3.28 29.08
C GLN A 133 -14.08 3.25 29.67
N TYR A 134 -13.07 3.82 28.97
CA TYR A 134 -11.67 3.89 29.41
C TYR A 134 -11.26 5.31 29.83
N ARG A 135 -12.21 6.25 29.92
CA ARG A 135 -12.00 7.70 30.13
C ARG A 135 -10.99 8.00 31.23
N ASP A 136 -11.10 7.34 32.37
CA ASP A 136 -10.29 7.59 33.58
C ASP A 136 -9.02 6.73 33.65
N ARG A 137 -8.76 5.86 32.64
CA ARG A 137 -7.57 5.01 32.58
C ARG A 137 -6.36 5.78 32.05
N TYR A 138 -5.18 5.32 32.46
CA TYR A 138 -3.90 5.76 31.90
C TYR A 138 -3.47 4.88 30.73
N PRO A 139 -2.62 5.36 29.82
CA PRO A 139 -2.14 4.58 28.67
C PRO A 139 -1.56 3.20 29.04
N SER A 140 -0.85 3.11 30.16
CA SER A 140 -0.25 1.85 30.66
C SER A 140 -1.29 0.77 31.02
N GLN A 141 -2.55 1.14 31.17
CA GLN A 141 -3.66 0.24 31.52
C GLN A 141 -4.47 -0.21 30.29
N LEU A 142 -4.00 0.15 29.08
CA LEU A 142 -4.68 -0.11 27.82
C LEU A 142 -3.90 -1.11 26.96
N SER A 143 -4.63 -1.92 26.19
CA SER A 143 -4.03 -2.71 25.12
C SER A 143 -3.53 -1.81 23.97
N GLY A 144 -2.65 -2.31 23.11
CA GLY A 144 -2.12 -1.55 21.97
C GLY A 144 -3.21 -0.95 21.07
N GLY A 145 -4.27 -1.72 20.77
CA GLY A 145 -5.38 -1.20 19.98
C GLY A 145 -6.23 -0.15 20.69
N GLN A 146 -6.35 -0.24 22.02
CA GLN A 146 -7.01 0.83 22.80
C GLN A 146 -6.16 2.09 22.80
N GLN A 147 -4.84 1.98 22.96
CA GLN A 147 -3.91 3.11 22.86
C GLN A 147 -3.98 3.78 21.47
N GLN A 148 -4.04 2.98 20.42
CA GLN A 148 -4.21 3.50 19.06
C GLN A 148 -5.51 4.29 18.89
N ARG A 149 -6.64 3.75 19.36
CA ARG A 149 -7.94 4.49 19.33
C ARG A 149 -7.86 5.80 20.10
N VAL A 150 -7.15 5.83 21.22
CA VAL A 150 -6.92 7.07 21.99
C VAL A 150 -6.06 8.06 21.20
N ALA A 151 -5.00 7.62 20.54
CA ALA A 151 -4.15 8.47 19.70
C ALA A 151 -4.95 9.06 18.52
N LEU A 152 -5.79 8.24 17.89
CA LEU A 152 -6.68 8.67 16.82
C LEU A 152 -7.73 9.67 17.37
N ALA A 153 -8.36 9.38 18.52
CA ALA A 153 -9.30 10.28 19.18
C ALA A 153 -8.68 11.65 19.48
N ARG A 154 -7.45 11.67 20.01
CA ARG A 154 -6.70 12.90 20.28
C ARG A 154 -6.51 13.74 19.01
N THR A 155 -6.22 13.09 17.91
CA THR A 155 -6.03 13.75 16.62
C THR A 155 -7.36 14.28 16.08
N LEU A 156 -8.41 13.45 16.07
CA LEU A 156 -9.73 13.78 15.53
C LEU A 156 -10.46 14.87 16.34
N ALA A 157 -10.22 14.95 17.66
CA ALA A 157 -10.83 15.96 18.51
C ALA A 157 -10.52 17.39 18.02
N THR A 158 -9.37 17.60 17.41
CA THR A 158 -8.99 18.91 16.86
C THR A 158 -9.58 19.19 15.47
N ARG A 159 -10.31 18.24 14.88
CA ARG A 159 -10.94 18.31 13.55
C ARG A 159 -9.99 18.85 12.47
N PRO A 160 -8.81 18.21 12.25
CA PRO A 160 -7.88 18.65 11.22
C PRO A 160 -8.46 18.35 9.83
N GLY A 161 -8.19 19.21 8.84
CA GLY A 161 -8.53 18.94 7.44
C GLY A 161 -7.65 17.87 6.81
N ILE A 162 -6.43 17.68 7.34
CA ILE A 162 -5.45 16.69 6.86
C ILE A 162 -4.98 15.85 8.04
N ILE A 163 -4.95 14.53 7.84
CA ILE A 163 -4.52 13.54 8.86
C ILE A 163 -3.36 12.71 8.30
N LEU A 164 -2.26 12.68 9.02
CA LEU A 164 -1.07 11.91 8.72
C LEU A 164 -1.01 10.69 9.65
N LEU A 165 -0.85 9.49 9.09
CA LEU A 165 -0.84 8.23 9.83
C LEU A 165 0.44 7.45 9.49
N ASP A 166 1.37 7.33 10.45
CA ASP A 166 2.65 6.63 10.29
C ASP A 166 2.52 5.20 10.81
N GLU A 167 2.32 4.21 9.92
CA GLU A 167 2.15 2.78 10.20
C GLU A 167 1.21 2.50 11.40
N PRO A 168 -0.01 3.08 11.43
CA PRO A 168 -0.83 3.05 12.62
C PRO A 168 -1.34 1.66 13.00
N LEU A 169 -1.34 0.68 12.07
CA LEU A 169 -1.88 -0.66 12.28
C LEU A 169 -0.81 -1.73 12.52
N SER A 170 0.48 -1.38 12.46
CA SER A 170 1.60 -2.34 12.49
C SER A 170 1.67 -3.16 13.80
N ASN A 171 1.28 -2.58 14.93
CA ASN A 171 1.39 -3.20 16.26
C ASN A 171 0.11 -3.92 16.72
N LEU A 172 -0.83 -4.20 15.80
CA LEU A 172 -2.11 -4.84 16.12
C LEU A 172 -2.15 -6.29 15.67
N ASP A 173 -2.90 -7.11 16.40
CA ASP A 173 -3.26 -8.45 15.96
C ASP A 173 -4.20 -8.42 14.74
N ALA A 174 -4.34 -9.55 14.04
CA ALA A 174 -5.08 -9.63 12.77
C ALA A 174 -6.56 -9.21 12.91
N LYS A 175 -7.24 -9.61 14.00
CA LYS A 175 -8.65 -9.27 14.22
C LYS A 175 -8.82 -7.77 14.44
N LEU A 176 -8.01 -7.21 15.33
CA LEU A 176 -8.05 -5.80 15.68
C LEU A 176 -7.66 -4.93 14.49
N ARG A 177 -6.69 -5.37 13.66
CA ARG A 177 -6.31 -4.69 12.41
C ARG A 177 -7.48 -4.59 11.44
N LEU A 178 -8.28 -5.67 11.30
CA LEU A 178 -9.48 -5.67 10.46
C LEU A 178 -10.54 -4.66 10.97
N GLU A 179 -10.79 -4.66 12.29
CA GLU A 179 -11.72 -3.72 12.92
C GLU A 179 -11.27 -2.27 12.71
N MET A 180 -9.98 -1.99 12.91
CA MET A 180 -9.43 -0.64 12.76
C MET A 180 -9.41 -0.15 11.31
N ARG A 181 -9.23 -1.04 10.33
CA ARG A 181 -9.39 -0.67 8.91
C ARG A 181 -10.82 -0.21 8.60
N ALA A 182 -11.81 -0.97 9.05
CA ALA A 182 -13.22 -0.59 8.88
C ALA A 182 -13.50 0.77 9.53
N GLU A 183 -12.93 1.01 10.72
CA GLU A 183 -13.07 2.25 11.47
C GLU A 183 -12.42 3.44 10.75
N LEU A 184 -11.19 3.30 10.24
CA LEU A 184 -10.51 4.34 9.46
C LEU A 184 -11.28 4.71 8.19
N LYS A 185 -11.83 3.70 7.50
CA LYS A 185 -12.66 3.92 6.31
C LYS A 185 -13.96 4.66 6.64
N ARG A 186 -14.58 4.34 7.79
CA ARG A 186 -15.77 5.04 8.29
C ARG A 186 -15.45 6.50 8.61
N ILE A 187 -14.37 6.75 9.38
CA ILE A 187 -13.93 8.09 9.76
C ILE A 187 -13.64 8.94 8.52
N HIS A 188 -12.88 8.41 7.56
CA HIS A 188 -12.61 9.10 6.30
C HIS A 188 -13.89 9.54 5.59
N ARG A 189 -14.86 8.62 5.44
CA ARG A 189 -16.15 8.90 4.79
C ARG A 189 -17.00 9.93 5.54
N GLU A 190 -17.00 9.88 6.88
CA GLU A 190 -17.83 10.77 7.70
C GLU A 190 -17.23 12.18 7.85
N MET A 191 -15.90 12.29 7.90
CA MET A 191 -15.21 13.56 8.09
C MET A 191 -14.84 14.26 6.78
N GLY A 192 -14.70 13.53 5.69
CA GLY A 192 -14.22 14.09 4.42
C GLY A 192 -12.80 14.65 4.49
N ALA A 193 -12.00 14.27 5.50
CA ALA A 193 -10.63 14.73 5.67
C ALA A 193 -9.68 14.06 4.69
N THR A 194 -8.68 14.80 4.21
CA THR A 194 -7.57 14.22 3.44
C THR A 194 -6.70 13.37 4.37
N ILE A 195 -6.45 12.12 4.01
CA ILE A 195 -5.63 11.19 4.81
C ILE A 195 -4.40 10.79 4.03
N ILE A 196 -3.22 10.92 4.64
CA ILE A 196 -1.97 10.35 4.15
C ILE A 196 -1.57 9.22 5.09
N PHE A 197 -1.54 8.02 4.58
CA PHE A 197 -1.35 6.79 5.34
C PHE A 197 -0.07 6.08 4.87
N VAL A 198 0.86 5.82 5.79
CA VAL A 198 2.07 5.05 5.52
C VAL A 198 1.85 3.61 5.96
N THR A 199 2.15 2.67 5.10
CA THR A 199 2.16 1.24 5.42
C THR A 199 3.16 0.48 4.55
N HIS A 200 3.55 -0.70 5.01
CA HIS A 200 4.21 -1.74 4.22
C HIS A 200 3.27 -2.91 3.92
N ASP A 201 2.04 -2.88 4.44
CA ASP A 201 1.02 -3.92 4.23
C ASP A 201 0.19 -3.57 2.98
N GLN A 202 0.32 -4.41 1.97
CA GLN A 202 -0.38 -4.23 0.69
C GLN A 202 -1.91 -4.34 0.85
N TRP A 203 -2.37 -5.20 1.76
CA TRP A 203 -3.80 -5.38 2.04
C TRP A 203 -4.42 -4.10 2.60
N GLU A 204 -3.67 -3.40 3.46
CA GLU A 204 -4.10 -2.10 3.99
C GLU A 204 -4.23 -1.07 2.87
N ALA A 205 -3.20 -0.95 2.02
CA ALA A 205 -3.21 -0.04 0.90
C ALA A 205 -4.36 -0.32 -0.07
N MET A 206 -4.51 -1.58 -0.51
CA MET A 206 -5.55 -1.99 -1.46
C MET A 206 -6.98 -1.81 -0.94
N THR A 207 -7.19 -1.92 0.39
CA THR A 207 -8.54 -1.86 0.98
C THR A 207 -8.95 -0.47 1.45
N LEU A 208 -8.01 0.38 1.85
CA LEU A 208 -8.29 1.69 2.44
C LEU A 208 -8.17 2.84 1.44
N ALA A 209 -7.16 2.79 0.58
CA ALA A 209 -6.78 3.92 -0.24
C ALA A 209 -7.77 4.23 -1.37
N THR A 210 -7.94 5.50 -1.68
CA THR A 210 -8.47 5.97 -2.96
C THR A 210 -7.36 6.04 -4.00
N THR A 211 -6.14 6.38 -3.55
CA THR A 211 -4.93 6.47 -4.36
C THR A 211 -3.75 5.85 -3.62
N ILE A 212 -2.93 5.08 -4.33
CA ILE A 212 -1.70 4.47 -3.83
C ILE A 212 -0.50 5.08 -4.54
N ALA A 213 0.48 5.56 -3.78
CA ALA A 213 1.82 5.90 -4.26
C ALA A 213 2.76 4.75 -3.92
N VAL A 214 3.14 3.95 -4.91
CA VAL A 214 4.13 2.88 -4.75
C VAL A 214 5.52 3.47 -4.84
N MET A 215 6.33 3.31 -3.80
CA MET A 215 7.68 3.86 -3.69
C MET A 215 8.73 2.75 -3.61
N SER A 216 9.87 2.96 -4.24
CA SER A 216 11.08 2.14 -4.10
C SER A 216 12.31 3.02 -4.18
N ASP A 217 13.31 2.74 -3.33
CA ASP A 217 14.62 3.40 -3.35
C ASP A 217 14.56 4.94 -3.42
N GLY A 218 13.63 5.51 -2.65
CA GLY A 218 13.42 6.96 -2.56
C GLY A 218 12.62 7.56 -3.72
N THR A 219 12.21 6.77 -4.72
CA THR A 219 11.52 7.24 -5.92
C THR A 219 10.07 6.75 -5.99
N LEU A 220 9.21 7.53 -6.64
CA LEU A 220 7.84 7.13 -6.96
C LEU A 220 7.87 6.20 -8.17
N GLN A 221 7.36 4.98 -8.01
CA GLN A 221 7.28 3.98 -9.08
C GLN A 221 5.96 4.06 -9.84
N GLN A 222 4.86 4.27 -9.11
CA GLN A 222 3.52 4.44 -9.71
C GLN A 222 2.61 5.18 -8.73
N LEU A 223 1.75 6.03 -9.26
CA LEU A 223 0.63 6.66 -8.57
C LEU A 223 -0.65 6.26 -9.29
N GLY A 224 -1.67 5.79 -8.56
CA GLY A 224 -2.94 5.40 -9.16
C GLY A 224 -3.93 4.82 -8.15
N ASN A 225 -5.15 4.54 -8.58
CA ASN A 225 -6.10 3.82 -7.75
C ASN A 225 -5.67 2.35 -7.54
N PRO A 226 -6.19 1.68 -6.50
CA PRO A 226 -5.80 0.30 -6.19
C PRO A 226 -5.94 -0.68 -7.36
N THR A 227 -7.03 -0.58 -8.12
CA THR A 227 -7.28 -1.45 -9.28
C THR A 227 -6.22 -1.27 -10.37
N ASP A 228 -5.90 -0.01 -10.73
CA ASP A 228 -4.87 0.25 -11.74
C ASP A 228 -3.47 -0.20 -11.29
N ILE A 229 -3.13 -0.03 -10.01
CA ILE A 229 -1.85 -0.52 -9.46
C ILE A 229 -1.74 -2.04 -9.61
N TYR A 230 -2.83 -2.78 -9.40
CA TYR A 230 -2.85 -4.24 -9.48
C TYR A 230 -2.94 -4.77 -10.92
N GLU A 231 -3.88 -4.24 -11.72
CA GLU A 231 -4.17 -4.71 -13.07
C GLU A 231 -3.23 -4.12 -14.13
N LYS A 232 -2.70 -2.91 -13.87
CA LYS A 232 -1.89 -2.14 -14.81
C LYS A 232 -0.59 -1.65 -14.17
N PRO A 233 0.23 -2.54 -13.56
CA PRO A 233 1.48 -2.12 -12.95
C PRO A 233 2.39 -1.43 -13.96
N ALA A 234 2.94 -0.27 -13.59
CA ALA A 234 3.76 0.54 -14.51
C ALA A 234 5.08 -0.13 -14.89
N ASN A 235 5.60 -1.00 -14.02
CA ASN A 235 6.84 -1.71 -14.24
C ASN A 235 6.86 -3.07 -13.52
N ARG A 236 7.89 -3.86 -13.79
CA ARG A 236 8.10 -5.19 -13.20
C ARG A 236 8.19 -5.14 -11.67
N PHE A 237 8.80 -4.07 -11.11
CA PHE A 237 8.86 -3.90 -9.65
C PHE A 237 7.46 -3.81 -9.04
N VAL A 238 6.60 -2.93 -9.55
CA VAL A 238 5.23 -2.76 -9.03
C VAL A 238 4.45 -4.07 -9.16
N ALA A 239 4.55 -4.76 -10.31
CA ALA A 239 3.90 -6.05 -10.53
C ALA A 239 4.34 -7.11 -9.51
N GLY A 240 5.63 -7.17 -9.22
CA GLY A 240 6.21 -8.14 -8.28
C GLY A 240 5.98 -7.77 -6.81
N PHE A 241 5.86 -6.46 -6.53
CA PHE A 241 5.68 -5.97 -5.18
C PHE A 241 4.22 -6.05 -4.73
N VAL A 242 3.24 -5.81 -5.62
CA VAL A 242 1.81 -5.78 -5.26
C VAL A 242 1.13 -7.11 -5.58
N GLY A 243 0.50 -7.71 -4.56
CA GLY A 243 -0.23 -8.98 -4.64
C GLY A 243 -0.02 -9.84 -3.41
N SER A 244 -1.00 -10.69 -3.05
CA SER A 244 -0.92 -11.60 -1.90
C SER A 244 0.15 -12.67 -2.07
N MET A 245 0.45 -13.03 -3.32
CA MET A 245 1.52 -13.94 -3.73
C MET A 245 2.36 -13.27 -4.80
N PRO A 246 3.68 -13.59 -4.87
CA PRO A 246 4.53 -13.10 -5.94
C PRO A 246 3.99 -13.51 -7.32
N ILE A 247 4.00 -12.58 -8.25
CA ILE A 247 3.68 -12.84 -9.66
C ILE A 247 4.72 -13.79 -10.26
N ASN A 248 4.30 -14.72 -11.12
CA ASN A 248 5.22 -15.59 -11.83
C ASN A 248 5.84 -14.82 -13.00
N PHE A 249 7.14 -14.55 -12.92
CA PHE A 249 7.89 -13.94 -14.02
C PHE A 249 8.55 -15.02 -14.87
N ILE A 250 8.32 -14.99 -16.17
CA ILE A 250 8.92 -15.88 -17.16
C ILE A 250 9.65 -15.02 -18.19
N ASP A 251 10.97 -15.14 -18.23
CA ASP A 251 11.79 -14.41 -19.18
C ASP A 251 11.61 -15.01 -20.60
N VAL A 252 11.41 -14.13 -21.58
CA VAL A 252 11.16 -14.53 -22.97
C VAL A 252 12.49 -14.79 -23.65
N SER A 253 12.77 -16.07 -23.95
CA SER A 253 13.96 -16.50 -24.69
C SER A 253 13.61 -16.81 -26.12
N HIS A 254 14.11 -16.04 -27.06
CA HIS A 254 13.83 -16.22 -28.51
C HIS A 254 14.53 -17.43 -29.15
N GLY A 255 15.47 -18.04 -28.46
CA GLY A 255 16.24 -19.21 -28.98
C GLY A 255 15.99 -20.52 -28.24
N ASP A 256 15.23 -20.52 -27.17
CA ASP A 256 14.96 -21.65 -26.31
C ASP A 256 13.77 -22.49 -26.83
N THR A 257 13.84 -23.80 -26.69
CA THR A 257 12.79 -24.77 -27.10
C THR A 257 12.06 -25.39 -25.92
N GLY A 258 12.34 -24.92 -24.71
CA GLY A 258 11.71 -25.39 -23.46
C GLY A 258 10.21 -25.14 -23.40
N ILE A 259 9.57 -25.76 -22.41
CA ILE A 259 8.11 -25.63 -22.15
C ILE A 259 7.73 -24.18 -21.88
N LEU A 260 8.45 -23.52 -20.97
CA LEU A 260 8.18 -22.12 -20.61
C LEU A 260 8.41 -21.18 -21.79
N ALA A 261 9.48 -21.38 -22.57
CA ALA A 261 9.76 -20.58 -23.77
C ALA A 261 8.71 -20.80 -24.87
N THR A 262 8.21 -22.01 -25.01
CA THR A 262 7.13 -22.34 -25.98
C THR A 262 5.81 -21.72 -25.48
N TRP A 263 5.53 -21.81 -24.19
CA TRP A 263 4.32 -21.23 -23.59
C TRP A 263 4.28 -19.71 -23.79
N THR A 264 5.37 -18.99 -23.46
CA THR A 264 5.45 -17.54 -23.66
C THR A 264 5.32 -17.14 -25.13
N ARG A 265 5.96 -17.87 -26.07
CA ARG A 265 5.79 -17.60 -27.52
C ARG A 265 4.34 -17.76 -27.97
N THR A 266 3.64 -18.79 -27.47
CA THR A 266 2.21 -19.00 -27.79
C THR A 266 1.33 -17.92 -27.18
N MET A 267 1.63 -17.45 -25.97
CA MET A 267 0.95 -16.31 -25.35
C MET A 267 1.07 -15.03 -26.18
N LEU A 268 2.26 -14.80 -26.75
CA LEU A 268 2.61 -13.59 -27.50
C LEU A 268 2.32 -13.69 -28.99
N ALA A 269 1.76 -14.80 -29.49
CA ALA A 269 1.59 -15.05 -30.93
C ALA A 269 0.74 -13.98 -31.64
N ASP A 270 -0.26 -13.44 -30.93
CA ASP A 270 -1.18 -12.42 -31.43
C ASP A 270 -0.82 -11.00 -30.97
N HIS A 271 0.29 -10.82 -30.23
CA HIS A 271 0.71 -9.51 -29.77
C HIS A 271 1.34 -8.68 -30.90
N ALA A 272 1.04 -7.38 -30.95
CA ALA A 272 1.51 -6.50 -32.01
C ALA A 272 3.05 -6.37 -32.10
N GLU A 273 3.73 -6.41 -30.95
CA GLU A 273 5.19 -6.22 -30.85
C GLU A 273 5.84 -7.29 -29.95
N PRO A 274 5.76 -8.57 -30.30
CA PRO A 274 6.28 -9.66 -29.43
C PRO A 274 7.78 -9.58 -29.20
N ALA A 275 8.53 -8.99 -30.13
CA ALA A 275 9.99 -8.85 -30.04
C ALA A 275 10.44 -7.82 -28.96
N LYS A 276 9.56 -6.94 -28.51
CA LYS A 276 9.86 -5.98 -27.43
C LYS A 276 9.67 -6.59 -26.04
N VAL A 277 8.94 -7.71 -25.92
CA VAL A 277 8.65 -8.35 -24.66
C VAL A 277 9.86 -9.13 -24.18
N ALA A 278 10.43 -8.72 -23.05
CA ALA A 278 11.52 -9.41 -22.39
C ALA A 278 11.04 -10.35 -21.27
N THR A 279 9.95 -9.98 -20.58
CA THR A 279 9.37 -10.77 -19.48
C THR A 279 7.85 -10.80 -19.56
N VAL A 280 7.28 -11.98 -19.35
CA VAL A 280 5.83 -12.20 -19.14
C VAL A 280 5.59 -12.42 -17.65
N GLY A 281 4.70 -11.63 -17.05
CA GLY A 281 4.22 -11.80 -15.70
C GLY A 281 2.83 -12.43 -15.69
N ILE A 282 2.61 -13.44 -14.84
CA ILE A 282 1.34 -14.13 -14.69
C ILE A 282 0.99 -14.18 -13.20
N ARG A 283 -0.14 -13.60 -12.82
CA ARG A 283 -0.63 -13.69 -11.44
C ARG A 283 -0.95 -15.15 -11.09
N PRO A 284 -0.64 -15.63 -9.87
CA PRO A 284 -0.94 -17.01 -9.47
C PRO A 284 -2.44 -17.38 -9.58
N GLU A 285 -3.34 -16.45 -9.32
CA GLU A 285 -4.79 -16.65 -9.45
C GLU A 285 -5.28 -16.71 -10.91
N ALA A 286 -4.49 -16.28 -11.87
CA ALA A 286 -4.79 -16.38 -13.29
C ALA A 286 -4.38 -17.74 -13.89
N ILE A 287 -3.60 -18.54 -13.16
CA ILE A 287 -3.17 -19.86 -13.61
C ILE A 287 -4.18 -20.91 -13.18
N ARG A 288 -4.76 -21.60 -14.14
CA ARG A 288 -5.59 -22.78 -13.94
C ARG A 288 -4.71 -24.04 -14.05
N VAL A 289 -4.79 -24.89 -13.04
CA VAL A 289 -4.11 -26.20 -13.04
C VAL A 289 -5.11 -27.26 -13.50
N LEU A 290 -4.81 -27.95 -14.58
CA LEU A 290 -5.70 -28.91 -15.22
C LEU A 290 -5.05 -30.30 -15.24
N PRO A 291 -5.83 -31.39 -15.09
CA PRO A 291 -5.35 -32.74 -15.35
C PRO A 291 -4.80 -32.86 -16.77
N GLU A 292 -3.86 -33.79 -16.98
CA GLU A 292 -3.39 -34.11 -18.34
C GLU A 292 -4.55 -34.50 -19.26
N GLY A 293 -4.60 -33.88 -20.45
CA GLY A 293 -5.62 -34.13 -21.47
C GLY A 293 -6.94 -33.35 -21.30
N GLU A 294 -7.09 -32.57 -20.22
CA GLU A 294 -8.25 -31.70 -20.05
C GLU A 294 -8.14 -30.47 -20.97
N ASN A 295 -9.27 -30.09 -21.59
CA ASN A 295 -9.35 -28.93 -22.49
C ASN A 295 -9.52 -27.64 -21.69
N ALA A 296 -8.63 -26.69 -21.88
CA ALA A 296 -8.65 -25.38 -21.20
C ALA A 296 -9.67 -24.37 -21.78
N GLY A 297 -10.21 -24.65 -22.95
CA GLY A 297 -11.02 -23.71 -23.72
C GLY A 297 -10.23 -22.94 -24.79
N PRO A 298 -10.92 -22.29 -25.73
CA PRO A 298 -10.29 -21.68 -26.93
C PRO A 298 -9.42 -20.45 -26.61
N ASP A 299 -9.75 -19.70 -25.55
CA ASP A 299 -9.07 -18.45 -25.18
C ASP A 299 -7.86 -18.65 -24.28
N CYS A 300 -7.62 -19.90 -23.85
CA CYS A 300 -6.51 -20.24 -22.96
C CYS A 300 -5.28 -20.72 -23.73
N VAL A 301 -4.12 -20.31 -23.27
CA VAL A 301 -2.83 -20.85 -23.71
C VAL A 301 -2.35 -21.86 -22.68
N VAL A 302 -2.03 -23.08 -23.16
CA VAL A 302 -1.69 -24.22 -22.30
C VAL A 302 -0.20 -24.53 -22.37
N ALA A 303 0.41 -24.77 -21.20
CA ALA A 303 1.71 -25.41 -21.06
C ALA A 303 1.51 -26.84 -20.53
N ALA A 304 1.96 -27.82 -21.26
CA ALA A 304 1.98 -29.21 -20.81
C ALA A 304 3.30 -29.58 -20.13
N GLY A 305 3.29 -30.61 -19.27
CA GLY A 305 4.51 -31.15 -18.68
C GLY A 305 4.95 -30.44 -17.37
N ALA A 306 4.03 -29.80 -16.68
CA ALA A 306 4.24 -29.36 -15.31
C ALA A 306 3.99 -30.51 -14.32
N HIS A 307 4.65 -30.44 -13.15
CA HIS A 307 4.40 -31.38 -12.05
C HIS A 307 4.04 -30.62 -10.78
N VAL A 308 3.07 -31.12 -10.04
CA VAL A 308 2.74 -30.59 -8.72
C VAL A 308 3.88 -30.91 -7.75
N ASN A 309 4.51 -29.90 -7.18
CA ASN A 309 5.54 -30.06 -6.16
C ASN A 309 4.92 -30.13 -4.76
N ASP A 310 3.99 -29.22 -4.46
CA ASP A 310 3.30 -29.17 -3.17
C ASP A 310 1.94 -28.49 -3.31
N VAL A 311 1.03 -28.76 -2.31
CA VAL A 311 -0.28 -28.15 -2.22
C VAL A 311 -0.48 -27.65 -0.79
N LEU A 312 -0.48 -26.33 -0.62
CA LEU A 312 -0.45 -25.64 0.67
C LEU A 312 -1.79 -24.97 0.97
N PRO A 313 -2.52 -25.39 2.06
CA PRO A 313 -3.73 -24.73 2.47
C PRO A 313 -3.42 -23.39 3.14
N THR A 314 -4.14 -22.32 2.76
CA THR A 314 -4.03 -20.99 3.36
C THR A 314 -5.23 -20.59 4.21
N GLY A 315 -6.18 -21.51 4.44
CA GLY A 315 -7.40 -21.30 5.22
C GLY A 315 -8.60 -20.87 4.39
N GLY A 316 -8.45 -20.06 3.36
CA GLY A 316 -9.52 -19.64 2.44
C GLY A 316 -9.28 -20.01 0.98
N SER A 317 -8.04 -20.39 0.65
CA SER A 317 -7.59 -20.81 -0.67
C SER A 317 -6.47 -21.83 -0.55
N TRP A 318 -5.99 -22.32 -1.69
CA TRP A 318 -4.90 -23.27 -1.80
C TRP A 318 -3.84 -22.71 -2.73
N ILE A 319 -2.57 -22.77 -2.30
CA ILE A 319 -1.43 -22.48 -3.15
C ILE A 319 -0.93 -23.80 -3.71
N ILE A 320 -0.80 -23.89 -5.03
CA ILE A 320 -0.25 -25.03 -5.71
C ILE A 320 1.12 -24.61 -6.22
N GLU A 321 2.18 -25.19 -5.65
CA GLU A 321 3.55 -25.04 -6.15
C GLU A 321 3.78 -26.05 -7.25
N LEU A 322 4.16 -25.60 -8.42
CA LEU A 322 4.39 -26.37 -9.62
C LEU A 322 5.85 -26.29 -10.04
N LEU A 323 6.36 -27.36 -10.59
CA LEU A 323 7.68 -27.40 -11.23
C LEU A 323 7.52 -27.54 -12.74
N VAL A 324 8.08 -26.58 -13.48
CA VAL A 324 8.16 -26.60 -14.95
C VAL A 324 9.62 -26.46 -15.32
N GLU A 325 10.22 -27.50 -15.87
CA GLU A 325 11.67 -27.53 -16.22
C GLU A 325 12.58 -27.12 -15.05
N GLY A 326 12.21 -27.53 -13.81
CA GLY A 326 12.96 -27.20 -12.59
C GLY A 326 12.73 -25.79 -12.04
N ARG A 327 11.93 -24.95 -12.70
CA ARG A 327 11.51 -23.64 -12.21
C ARG A 327 10.19 -23.73 -11.46
N LYS A 328 10.07 -23.01 -10.37
CA LYS A 328 8.83 -22.90 -9.59
C LYS A 328 7.85 -21.95 -10.26
N VAL A 329 6.61 -22.40 -10.38
CA VAL A 329 5.45 -21.61 -10.79
C VAL A 329 4.38 -21.80 -9.73
N PHE A 330 3.69 -20.74 -9.34
CA PHE A 330 2.65 -20.78 -8.31
C PHE A 330 1.28 -20.54 -8.94
N ALA A 331 0.30 -21.31 -8.53
CA ALA A 331 -1.11 -21.07 -8.82
C ALA A 331 -1.91 -20.98 -7.52
N ILE A 332 -3.04 -20.25 -7.54
CA ILE A 332 -3.97 -20.14 -6.42
C ILE A 332 -5.34 -20.61 -6.87
N THR A 333 -6.01 -21.41 -6.03
CA THR A 333 -7.40 -21.81 -6.23
C THR A 333 -8.20 -21.72 -4.94
N GLU A 334 -9.48 -21.35 -5.02
CA GLU A 334 -10.40 -21.34 -3.88
C GLU A 334 -11.02 -22.71 -3.62
N SER A 335 -11.09 -23.55 -4.64
CA SER A 335 -11.60 -24.92 -4.53
C SER A 335 -10.51 -25.88 -4.05
N THR A 336 -10.89 -26.89 -3.25
CA THR A 336 -9.96 -27.93 -2.82
C THR A 336 -9.37 -28.64 -4.03
N PRO A 337 -8.03 -28.61 -4.24
CA PRO A 337 -7.40 -29.23 -5.38
C PRO A 337 -7.56 -30.76 -5.32
N SER A 338 -7.82 -31.36 -6.49
CA SER A 338 -7.80 -32.83 -6.63
C SER A 338 -6.37 -33.38 -6.84
N HIS A 339 -5.44 -32.48 -7.15
CA HIS A 339 -4.02 -32.80 -7.45
C HIS A 339 -3.22 -33.04 -6.18
N ARG A 340 -2.24 -33.93 -6.27
CA ARG A 340 -1.28 -34.25 -5.19
C ARG A 340 0.16 -34.03 -5.67
N ALA A 341 1.07 -33.93 -4.72
CA ALA A 341 2.51 -33.86 -5.04
C ALA A 341 2.92 -35.06 -5.91
N GLY A 342 3.62 -34.76 -7.00
CA GLY A 342 4.06 -35.71 -8.02
C GLY A 342 3.13 -35.86 -9.23
N ASP A 343 1.89 -35.35 -9.16
CA ASP A 343 0.96 -35.45 -10.29
C ASP A 343 1.45 -34.61 -11.48
N ALA A 344 1.33 -35.19 -12.68
CA ALA A 344 1.54 -34.46 -13.92
C ALA A 344 0.29 -33.64 -14.27
N VAL A 345 0.49 -32.39 -14.64
CA VAL A 345 -0.59 -31.44 -14.88
C VAL A 345 -0.27 -30.51 -16.04
N ASN A 346 -1.31 -29.87 -16.58
CA ASN A 346 -1.19 -28.78 -17.53
C ASN A 346 -1.50 -27.44 -16.86
N LEU A 347 -0.81 -26.38 -17.28
CA LEU A 347 -1.10 -25.00 -16.87
C LEU A 347 -1.83 -24.28 -17.98
N ALA A 348 -2.89 -23.58 -17.64
CA ALA A 348 -3.64 -22.78 -18.57
C ALA A 348 -3.77 -21.35 -18.08
N VAL A 349 -3.63 -20.37 -18.97
CA VAL A 349 -3.84 -18.95 -18.69
C VAL A 349 -4.58 -18.30 -19.85
N GLU A 350 -5.48 -17.37 -19.54
CA GLU A 350 -6.12 -16.53 -20.55
C GLU A 350 -5.20 -15.38 -20.95
N ARG A 351 -5.12 -15.07 -22.25
CA ARG A 351 -4.24 -14.01 -22.78
C ARG A 351 -4.49 -12.63 -22.17
N GLY A 352 -5.72 -12.32 -21.77
CA GLY A 352 -6.08 -11.06 -21.14
C GLY A 352 -5.47 -10.83 -19.75
N HIS A 353 -4.94 -11.89 -19.09
CA HIS A 353 -4.37 -11.83 -17.75
C HIS A 353 -2.83 -11.75 -17.72
N LEU A 354 -2.22 -11.43 -18.86
CA LEU A 354 -0.77 -11.32 -18.99
C LEU A 354 -0.30 -9.89 -18.67
N HIS A 355 0.80 -9.80 -17.95
CA HIS A 355 1.55 -8.56 -17.77
C HIS A 355 2.85 -8.65 -18.58
N LEU A 356 3.06 -7.70 -19.48
CA LEU A 356 4.21 -7.72 -20.39
C LEU A 356 5.18 -6.61 -20.04
N PHE A 357 6.48 -6.94 -20.01
CA PHE A 357 7.54 -5.99 -19.67
C PHE A 357 8.65 -6.04 -20.73
N ASP A 358 9.22 -4.87 -21.02
CA ASP A 358 10.39 -4.72 -21.89
C ASP A 358 11.71 -5.03 -21.15
N SER A 359 12.83 -4.85 -21.84
CA SER A 359 14.17 -5.08 -21.29
C SER A 359 14.59 -4.04 -20.23
N GLU A 360 13.85 -2.95 -20.07
CA GLU A 360 14.06 -1.92 -19.06
C GLU A 360 13.06 -2.08 -17.90
N ASP A 361 12.36 -3.21 -17.84
CA ASP A 361 11.30 -3.53 -16.86
C ASP A 361 10.04 -2.65 -16.96
N ASN A 362 9.87 -1.83 -18.01
CA ASN A 362 8.67 -1.04 -18.20
C ASN A 362 7.53 -1.88 -18.76
N ARG A 363 6.30 -1.53 -18.39
CA ARG A 363 5.13 -2.20 -18.91
C ARG A 363 4.93 -1.93 -20.40
N ILE A 364 4.65 -3.00 -21.14
CA ILE A 364 4.14 -2.95 -22.51
C ILE A 364 2.61 -3.11 -22.43
N ALA A 365 1.86 -2.24 -23.10
CA ALA A 365 0.40 -2.35 -23.14
C ALA A 365 -0.01 -3.66 -23.83
N THR A 366 -0.88 -4.44 -23.20
CA THR A 366 -1.60 -5.51 -23.86
C THR A 366 -2.65 -4.90 -24.76
N ALA A 367 -2.64 -5.25 -26.04
CA ALA A 367 -3.62 -4.76 -27.02
C ALA A 367 -5.04 -5.19 -26.69
#